data_2b3b5f3d2dcc4d57938e369283bc9176
#
_entry.id   2b3b5f3d2dcc4d57938e369283bc9176
#
_cell.length_a   1.000
_cell.length_b   1.000
_cell.length_c   1.000
_cell.angle_alpha   90.00
_cell.angle_beta   90.00
_cell.angle_gamma   90.00
#
_symmetry.space_group_name_H-M   'P 1'
#
loop_
_entity.id
_entity.type
_entity.pdbx_description
1 polymer ?
#
loop_
_entity_poly.entity_id
_entity_poly.type
_entity_poly.pdbx_seq_one_letter_code
_entity_poly.pdbx_strand_id
1 'polypeptide(L)'
;MSSPEGPHTAFFYGTLMSPAVLHRVIHGTTTPSALQRLVSPLRTYPALLPHHIRHRVRGCDYPAVLPSSPSSATDTPSVRGTLVTGLSSADLWRLDRFEGDEYERRRVDVTILGPGAGDDVEPEDTPQHAPGSIVVAETYVWIAGVDRLEPREWDFDEFVREKLGRWTGQEGEAEYKGTD
;
A
#
# COMPACT_ATOMS: atom_id res chain seq x y z
N MET A 1 -6.16 -27.13 -9.69
CA MET A 1 -5.67 -25.79 -9.60
C MET A 1 -5.61 -25.33 -8.17
N SER A 2 -4.45 -25.25 -7.68
CA SER A 2 -4.27 -24.80 -6.32
C SER A 2 -4.65 -23.34 -6.22
N SER A 3 -5.54 -23.02 -5.33
CA SER A 3 -5.72 -21.64 -4.99
C SER A 3 -4.40 -21.11 -4.46
N PRO A 4 -4.04 -19.90 -4.80
CA PRO A 4 -2.82 -19.32 -4.33
C PRO A 4 -2.96 -18.97 -2.85
N GLU A 5 -2.71 -19.93 -2.02
CA GLU A 5 -2.61 -19.66 -0.59
C GLU A 5 -1.23 -19.18 -0.22
N GLY A 6 -0.34 -19.12 -1.20
CA GLY A 6 0.99 -18.63 -1.00
C GLY A 6 1.03 -17.15 -0.70
N PRO A 7 2.22 -16.63 -0.36
CA PRO A 7 2.34 -15.21 -0.02
C PRO A 7 1.93 -14.32 -1.18
N HIS A 8 1.22 -13.26 -0.84
CA HIS A 8 0.74 -12.27 -1.80
C HIS A 8 1.63 -11.03 -1.75
N THR A 9 1.61 -10.28 -2.85
CA THR A 9 2.38 -9.05 -2.98
C THR A 9 1.44 -7.91 -3.31
N ALA A 10 1.57 -6.80 -2.60
CA ALA A 10 0.73 -5.62 -2.80
C ALA A 10 1.57 -4.35 -2.90
N PHE A 11 1.08 -3.40 -3.68
CA PHE A 11 1.69 -2.09 -3.80
C PHE A 11 0.80 -1.06 -3.11
N PHE A 12 1.39 -0.32 -2.18
CA PHE A 12 0.70 0.72 -1.43
C PHE A 12 1.26 2.08 -1.79
N TYR A 13 0.37 3.02 -2.05
CA TYR A 13 0.74 4.36 -2.49
C TYR A 13 0.20 5.45 -1.57
N GLY A 14 -0.50 5.08 -0.51
CA GLY A 14 -1.15 6.01 0.40
C GLY A 14 -0.79 5.77 1.85
N THR A 15 -1.78 5.81 2.72
CA THR A 15 -1.58 5.70 4.17
C THR A 15 -0.89 4.40 4.59
N LEU A 16 -1.12 3.32 3.84
CA LEU A 16 -0.50 2.02 4.12
C LEU A 16 1.00 1.97 3.79
N MET A 17 1.56 3.03 3.22
CA MET A 17 3.01 3.17 3.11
C MET A 17 3.66 3.30 4.48
N SER A 18 2.91 3.75 5.48
CA SER A 18 3.39 3.80 6.85
C SER A 18 3.37 2.39 7.45
N PRO A 19 4.50 1.85 7.91
CA PRO A 19 4.53 0.55 8.55
C PRO A 19 3.58 0.46 9.75
N ALA A 20 3.43 1.54 10.50
CA ALA A 20 2.53 1.57 11.65
C ALA A 20 1.07 1.36 11.24
N VAL A 21 0.63 2.01 10.17
CA VAL A 21 -0.74 1.83 9.66
C VAL A 21 -0.92 0.42 9.12
N LEU A 22 0.05 -0.07 8.34
CA LEU A 22 -0.02 -1.41 7.77
C LEU A 22 -0.14 -2.48 8.84
N HIS A 23 0.70 -2.42 9.85
CA HIS A 23 0.66 -3.40 10.95
C HIS A 23 -0.64 -3.31 11.75
N ARG A 24 -1.17 -2.10 11.92
CA ARG A 24 -2.45 -1.94 12.62
C ARG A 24 -3.59 -2.60 11.87
N VAL A 25 -3.61 -2.50 10.55
CA VAL A 25 -4.64 -3.15 9.72
C VAL A 25 -4.49 -4.67 9.76
N ILE A 26 -3.27 -5.16 9.61
CA ILE A 26 -2.99 -6.60 9.51
C ILE A 26 -3.04 -7.29 10.87
N HIS A 27 -2.42 -6.70 11.88
CA HIS A 27 -2.23 -7.32 13.20
C HIS A 27 -3.09 -6.70 14.30
N GLY A 28 -3.76 -5.59 14.02
CA GLY A 28 -4.53 -4.87 15.04
C GLY A 28 -3.67 -4.04 15.99
N THR A 29 -2.36 -3.98 15.75
CA THR A 29 -1.43 -3.21 16.58
C THR A 29 -0.35 -2.58 15.71
N THR A 30 0.12 -1.40 16.11
CA THR A 30 1.21 -0.73 15.40
C THR A 30 2.58 -1.35 15.73
N THR A 31 2.64 -2.16 16.80
CA THR A 31 3.87 -2.81 17.25
C THR A 31 3.63 -4.31 17.37
N PRO A 32 3.68 -5.06 16.27
CA PRO A 32 3.44 -6.50 16.31
C PRO A 32 4.49 -7.22 17.17
N SER A 33 4.04 -8.27 17.84
CA SER A 33 4.93 -9.10 18.66
C SER A 33 5.92 -9.85 17.76
N ALA A 34 6.98 -10.37 18.37
CA ALA A 34 7.95 -11.19 17.66
C ALA A 34 7.28 -12.40 17.00
N LEU A 35 6.29 -13.00 17.66
CA LEU A 35 5.56 -14.13 17.11
C LEU A 35 4.74 -13.74 15.88
N GLN A 36 4.07 -12.58 15.93
CA GLN A 36 3.31 -12.09 14.79
C GLN A 36 4.21 -11.84 13.57
N ARG A 37 5.38 -11.28 13.80
CA ARG A 37 6.35 -11.04 12.73
C ARG A 37 6.93 -12.36 12.18
N LEU A 38 7.10 -13.33 13.03
CA LEU A 38 7.61 -14.64 12.60
C LEU A 38 6.59 -15.40 11.76
N VAL A 39 5.31 -15.33 12.13
CA VAL A 39 4.24 -16.01 11.40
C VAL A 39 3.93 -15.31 10.08
N SER A 40 4.09 -14.00 10.03
CA SER A 40 3.76 -13.20 8.86
C SER A 40 4.89 -12.22 8.57
N PRO A 41 6.03 -12.72 8.07
CA PRO A 41 7.18 -11.87 7.80
C PRO A 41 6.93 -11.02 6.55
N LEU A 42 6.91 -9.72 6.74
CA LEU A 42 6.73 -8.78 5.64
C LEU A 42 8.06 -8.18 5.22
N ARG A 43 8.22 -8.00 3.92
CA ARG A 43 9.35 -7.28 3.37
C ARG A 43 8.84 -6.15 2.49
N THR A 44 9.43 -4.99 2.61
CA THR A 44 8.99 -3.79 1.89
C THR A 44 10.10 -3.31 0.95
N TYR A 45 9.69 -2.78 -0.19
CA TYR A 45 10.61 -2.23 -1.20
C TYR A 45 10.07 -0.89 -1.66
N PRO A 46 10.93 0.13 -1.81
CA PRO A 46 10.50 1.33 -2.53
C PRO A 46 10.23 0.94 -4.00
N ALA A 47 9.12 1.37 -4.53
CA ALA A 47 8.68 0.94 -5.85
C ALA A 47 7.92 2.04 -6.58
N LEU A 48 7.78 1.85 -7.89
CA LEU A 48 7.14 2.80 -8.78
C LEU A 48 6.05 2.10 -9.56
N LEU A 49 4.86 2.68 -9.57
CA LEU A 49 3.74 2.20 -10.38
C LEU A 49 3.61 3.10 -11.59
N PRO A 50 4.05 2.64 -12.79
CA PRO A 50 3.94 3.44 -14.00
C PRO A 50 2.51 3.47 -14.53
N HIS A 51 2.21 4.46 -15.35
CA HIS A 51 0.92 4.61 -16.04
C HIS A 51 -0.26 4.83 -15.11
N HIS A 52 -0.02 5.44 -13.96
CA HIS A 52 -1.07 5.79 -13.00
C HIS A 52 -0.82 7.19 -12.46
N ILE A 53 -1.89 7.84 -12.00
CA ILE A 53 -1.83 9.16 -11.39
C ILE A 53 -2.47 9.08 -10.02
N ARG A 54 -1.80 9.63 -9.02
CA ARG A 54 -2.31 9.70 -7.65
C ARG A 54 -2.97 11.05 -7.42
N HIS A 55 -4.18 11.00 -6.84
CA HIS A 55 -4.96 12.18 -6.51
C HIS A 55 -5.28 12.19 -5.02
N ARG A 56 -5.39 13.36 -4.46
CA ARG A 56 -5.94 13.52 -3.13
C ARG A 56 -7.46 13.33 -3.21
N VAL A 57 -8.02 12.55 -2.28
CA VAL A 57 -9.48 12.41 -2.17
C VAL A 57 -10.01 13.61 -1.38
N ARG A 58 -11.03 14.27 -1.93
CA ARG A 58 -11.58 15.49 -1.36
C ARG A 58 -12.08 15.27 0.07
N GLY A 59 -11.57 16.06 1.00
CA GLY A 59 -11.96 15.98 2.40
C GLY A 59 -11.43 14.79 3.17
N CYS A 60 -10.49 14.03 2.61
CA CYS A 60 -9.97 12.82 3.23
C CYS A 60 -8.46 12.89 3.41
N ASP A 61 -7.96 12.04 4.31
CA ASP A 61 -6.52 11.93 4.58
C ASP A 61 -5.80 11.02 3.60
N TYR A 62 -6.53 10.26 2.80
CA TYR A 62 -5.99 9.23 1.92
C TYR A 62 -6.11 9.61 0.45
N PRO A 63 -5.22 9.06 -0.39
CA PRO A 63 -5.26 9.32 -1.82
C PRO A 63 -5.97 8.21 -2.58
N ALA A 64 -6.10 8.43 -3.89
CA ALA A 64 -6.58 7.44 -4.83
C ALA A 64 -5.73 7.46 -6.08
N VAL A 65 -5.59 6.32 -6.76
CA VAL A 65 -4.93 6.26 -8.05
C VAL A 65 -5.91 5.88 -9.15
N LEU A 66 -5.67 6.43 -10.32
CA LEU A 66 -6.38 6.08 -11.54
C LEU A 66 -5.37 5.73 -12.62
N PRO A 67 -5.69 4.75 -13.49
CA PRO A 67 -4.88 4.52 -14.67
C PRO A 67 -4.83 5.77 -15.54
N SER A 68 -3.68 6.08 -16.10
CA SER A 68 -3.55 7.19 -17.03
C SER A 68 -3.70 6.69 -18.45
N SER A 69 -4.30 7.52 -19.31
CA SER A 69 -4.36 7.21 -20.73
C SER A 69 -2.96 7.36 -21.33
N PRO A 70 -2.56 6.47 -22.25
CA PRO A 70 -1.29 6.62 -22.95
C PRO A 70 -1.40 7.73 -23.98
N SER A 71 -1.35 8.97 -23.52
CA SER A 71 -1.36 10.12 -24.41
C SER A 71 0.03 10.71 -24.43
N SER A 72 0.60 10.84 -25.60
CA SER A 72 1.91 11.41 -25.90
C SER A 72 3.09 10.75 -25.16
N ALA A 73 4.07 10.45 -25.94
CA ALA A 73 5.16 9.54 -25.65
C ALA A 73 6.23 10.08 -24.69
N THR A 74 6.13 11.30 -24.18
CA THR A 74 7.26 11.89 -23.47
C THR A 74 7.15 11.89 -21.96
N ASP A 75 5.95 11.81 -21.42
CA ASP A 75 5.76 11.83 -19.98
C ASP A 75 4.81 10.73 -19.53
N THR A 76 5.38 9.59 -19.16
CA THR A 76 4.59 8.55 -18.54
C THR A 76 4.42 8.88 -17.07
N PRO A 77 3.18 9.17 -16.61
CA PRO A 77 2.98 9.41 -15.19
C PRO A 77 3.24 8.14 -14.39
N SER A 78 3.72 8.32 -13.20
CA SER A 78 4.02 7.22 -12.32
C SER A 78 3.76 7.61 -10.87
N VAL A 79 3.52 6.61 -10.03
CA VAL A 79 3.24 6.82 -8.61
C VAL A 79 4.29 6.09 -7.79
N ARG A 80 4.95 6.84 -6.93
CA ARG A 80 5.92 6.26 -6.02
C ARG A 80 5.21 5.73 -4.78
N GLY A 81 5.59 4.53 -4.36
CA GLY A 81 4.99 3.90 -3.20
C GLY A 81 5.86 2.78 -2.65
N THR A 82 5.22 1.86 -1.97
CA THR A 82 5.90 0.75 -1.30
C THR A 82 5.31 -0.58 -1.76
N LEU A 83 6.18 -1.49 -2.19
CA LEU A 83 5.80 -2.87 -2.47
C LEU A 83 5.97 -3.68 -1.19
N VAL A 84 4.98 -4.47 -0.83
CA VAL A 84 5.03 -5.34 0.35
C VAL A 84 4.85 -6.78 -0.08
N THR A 85 5.79 -7.63 0.28
CA THR A 85 5.73 -9.07 0.03
C THR A 85 5.48 -9.82 1.32
N GLY A 86 5.03 -11.06 1.20
CA GLY A 86 4.81 -11.92 2.37
C GLY A 86 3.43 -11.82 3.00
N LEU A 87 2.48 -11.20 2.30
CA LEU A 87 1.10 -11.06 2.79
C LEU A 87 0.35 -12.39 2.66
N SER A 88 -0.37 -12.77 3.71
CA SER A 88 -1.24 -13.96 3.67
C SER A 88 -2.58 -13.61 3.03
N SER A 89 -3.36 -14.64 2.71
CA SER A 89 -4.73 -14.44 2.23
C SER A 89 -5.60 -13.74 3.27
N ALA A 90 -5.38 -14.01 4.54
CA ALA A 90 -6.08 -13.32 5.61
C ALA A 90 -5.68 -11.84 5.67
N ASP A 91 -4.41 -11.54 5.44
CA ASP A 91 -3.95 -10.15 5.38
C ASP A 91 -4.63 -9.40 4.25
N LEU A 92 -4.72 -10.01 3.06
CA LEU A 92 -5.41 -9.39 1.93
C LEU A 92 -6.89 -9.14 2.24
N TRP A 93 -7.53 -10.07 2.93
CA TRP A 93 -8.92 -9.91 3.32
C TRP A 93 -9.10 -8.69 4.23
N ARG A 94 -8.20 -8.51 5.19
CA ARG A 94 -8.23 -7.33 6.08
C ARG A 94 -7.97 -6.05 5.32
N LEU A 95 -7.05 -6.09 4.37
CA LEU A 95 -6.75 -4.93 3.52
C LEU A 95 -7.93 -4.58 2.62
N ASP A 96 -8.59 -5.57 2.03
CA ASP A 96 -9.79 -5.33 1.23
C ASP A 96 -10.88 -4.66 2.05
N ARG A 97 -11.06 -5.09 3.28
CA ARG A 97 -12.06 -4.49 4.17
C ARG A 97 -11.68 -3.07 4.57
N PHE A 98 -10.40 -2.84 4.81
CA PHE A 98 -9.91 -1.52 5.15
C PHE A 98 -10.12 -0.53 4.01
N GLU A 99 -9.84 -0.94 2.78
CA GLU A 99 -10.01 -0.09 1.61
C GLU A 99 -11.49 0.16 1.28
N GLY A 100 -12.33 -0.82 1.47
CA GLY A 100 -13.77 -0.67 1.29
C GLY A 100 -14.22 -0.67 -0.16
N ASP A 101 -15.46 -0.22 -0.38
CA ASP A 101 -16.13 -0.30 -1.67
C ASP A 101 -15.73 0.80 -2.66
N GLU A 102 -14.96 1.77 -2.21
CA GLU A 102 -14.53 2.87 -3.06
C GLU A 102 -13.33 2.52 -3.94
N TYR A 103 -12.71 1.38 -3.67
CA TYR A 103 -11.54 0.89 -4.40
C TYR A 103 -11.80 -0.51 -4.91
N GLU A 104 -11.11 -0.85 -6.01
CA GLU A 104 -11.09 -2.20 -6.54
C GLU A 104 -9.66 -2.71 -6.56
N ARG A 105 -9.42 -3.91 -6.05
CA ARG A 105 -8.09 -4.49 -6.08
C ARG A 105 -7.81 -5.01 -7.49
N ARG A 106 -6.71 -4.57 -8.07
CA ARG A 106 -6.29 -4.95 -9.43
C ARG A 106 -4.84 -5.37 -9.45
N ARG A 107 -4.51 -6.25 -10.37
CA ARG A 107 -3.14 -6.69 -10.60
C ARG A 107 -2.42 -5.70 -11.49
N VAL A 108 -1.20 -5.31 -11.08
CA VAL A 108 -0.39 -4.31 -11.80
C VAL A 108 1.07 -4.75 -11.80
N ASP A 109 1.85 -4.14 -12.70
CA ASP A 109 3.29 -4.30 -12.71
C ASP A 109 3.93 -3.08 -12.06
N VAL A 110 4.84 -3.32 -11.12
CA VAL A 110 5.57 -2.23 -10.46
C VAL A 110 7.07 -2.43 -10.64
N THR A 111 7.83 -1.34 -10.61
CA THR A 111 9.28 -1.36 -10.76
C THR A 111 9.92 -1.12 -9.40
N ILE A 112 10.86 -1.97 -9.02
CA ILE A 112 11.58 -1.85 -7.76
C ILE A 112 12.59 -0.72 -7.88
N LEU A 113 12.62 0.17 -6.89
CA LEU A 113 13.52 1.33 -6.89
C LEU A 113 14.76 1.14 -6.01
N GLY A 114 14.70 0.26 -5.03
CA GLY A 114 15.82 0.11 -4.11
C GLY A 114 15.75 -1.18 -3.32
N PRO A 115 16.72 -1.40 -2.42
CA PRO A 115 16.80 -2.62 -1.64
C PRO A 115 15.61 -2.76 -0.69
N GLY A 116 15.23 -4.01 -0.45
CA GLY A 116 14.17 -4.31 0.49
C GLY A 116 14.60 -4.13 1.93
N ALA A 117 13.63 -3.81 2.75
CA ALA A 117 13.78 -3.77 4.20
C ALA A 117 12.63 -4.55 4.82
N GLY A 118 12.78 -5.02 6.02
CA GLY A 118 11.71 -5.77 6.66
C GLY A 118 12.12 -6.34 7.98
N ASP A 119 11.21 -7.10 8.55
CA ASP A 119 11.45 -7.79 9.80
C ASP A 119 12.64 -8.72 9.64
N ASP A 120 13.34 -8.96 10.73
CA ASP A 120 14.61 -9.71 10.78
C ASP A 120 14.48 -11.15 10.30
N VAL A 121 14.16 -11.33 9.04
CA VAL A 121 14.20 -12.64 8.40
C VAL A 121 15.50 -12.74 7.66
N GLU A 122 16.23 -13.79 7.96
CA GLU A 122 17.51 -14.03 7.30
C GLU A 122 17.31 -14.05 5.78
N PRO A 123 18.06 -13.25 5.05
CA PRO A 123 17.82 -13.04 3.62
C PRO A 123 18.17 -14.23 2.74
N GLU A 124 18.71 -15.30 3.29
CA GLU A 124 19.24 -16.39 2.47
C GLU A 124 18.15 -17.20 1.77
N ASP A 125 16.96 -17.28 2.36
CA ASP A 125 15.89 -18.12 1.82
C ASP A 125 14.79 -17.37 1.10
N THR A 126 14.82 -16.05 1.08
CA THR A 126 13.78 -15.25 0.44
C THR A 126 14.38 -14.54 -0.76
N PRO A 127 13.87 -14.81 -1.98
CA PRO A 127 14.36 -14.09 -3.16
C PRO A 127 14.11 -12.60 -2.97
N GLN A 128 15.19 -11.85 -3.01
CA GLN A 128 15.10 -10.41 -2.95
C GLN A 128 14.92 -9.85 -4.35
N HIS A 129 14.04 -8.86 -4.47
CA HIS A 129 13.85 -8.17 -5.74
C HIS A 129 14.95 -7.16 -5.94
N ALA A 130 15.62 -7.22 -7.08
CA ALA A 130 16.69 -6.29 -7.40
C ALA A 130 16.12 -4.95 -7.88
N PRO A 131 16.81 -3.82 -7.60
CA PRO A 131 16.41 -2.55 -8.17
C PRO A 131 16.30 -2.63 -9.69
N GLY A 132 15.24 -2.03 -10.26
CA GLY A 132 14.97 -2.07 -11.68
C GLY A 132 14.15 -3.26 -12.14
N SER A 133 13.95 -4.27 -11.30
CA SER A 133 13.12 -5.42 -11.68
C SER A 133 11.64 -5.06 -11.64
N ILE A 134 10.86 -5.76 -12.46
CA ILE A 134 9.40 -5.58 -12.52
C ILE A 134 8.75 -6.72 -11.77
N VAL A 135 7.84 -6.38 -10.86
CA VAL A 135 7.15 -7.35 -10.01
C VAL A 135 5.65 -7.17 -10.18
N VAL A 136 4.94 -8.27 -10.33
CA VAL A 136 3.48 -8.24 -10.37
C VAL A 136 2.95 -8.11 -8.94
N ALA A 137 2.04 -7.16 -8.74
CA ALA A 137 1.49 -6.87 -7.42
C ALA A 137 0.01 -6.55 -7.51
N GLU A 138 -0.66 -6.60 -6.37
CA GLU A 138 -2.04 -6.13 -6.25
C GLU A 138 -2.03 -4.69 -5.76
N THR A 139 -2.90 -3.84 -6.29
CA THR A 139 -3.07 -2.48 -5.78
C THR A 139 -4.54 -2.10 -5.79
N TYR A 140 -4.88 -1.04 -5.09
CA TYR A 140 -6.27 -0.59 -4.95
C TYR A 140 -6.52 0.62 -5.82
N VAL A 141 -7.37 0.47 -6.82
CA VAL A 141 -7.69 1.50 -7.80
C VAL A 141 -9.05 2.11 -7.46
N TRP A 142 -9.13 3.43 -7.53
CA TRP A 142 -10.35 4.17 -7.20
C TRP A 142 -11.46 3.90 -8.21
N ILE A 143 -12.66 3.59 -7.71
CA ILE A 143 -13.83 3.33 -8.54
C ILE A 143 -15.06 4.15 -8.11
N ALA A 144 -14.89 5.09 -7.20
CA ALA A 144 -16.03 5.82 -6.62
C ALA A 144 -16.33 7.18 -7.29
N GLY A 145 -15.73 7.43 -8.46
CA GLY A 145 -16.01 8.63 -9.23
C GLY A 145 -14.93 9.70 -9.15
N VAL A 146 -14.60 10.28 -10.29
CA VAL A 146 -13.51 11.26 -10.39
C VAL A 146 -13.90 12.61 -9.75
N ASP A 147 -15.18 12.88 -9.60
CA ASP A 147 -15.65 14.12 -8.99
C ASP A 147 -15.28 14.26 -7.52
N ARG A 148 -14.93 13.16 -6.86
CA ARG A 148 -14.46 13.17 -5.47
C ARG A 148 -12.95 13.34 -5.35
N LEU A 149 -12.23 13.40 -6.47
CA LEU A 149 -10.78 13.53 -6.48
C LEU A 149 -10.37 14.97 -6.75
N GLU A 150 -9.35 15.42 -6.04
CA GLU A 150 -8.75 16.71 -6.30
C GLU A 150 -7.70 16.58 -7.40
N PRO A 151 -7.48 17.63 -8.20
CA PRO A 151 -6.49 17.55 -9.27
C PRO A 151 -5.04 17.55 -8.78
N ARG A 152 -4.80 17.76 -7.49
CA ARG A 152 -3.46 17.83 -6.95
C ARG A 152 -3.02 16.51 -6.31
N GLU A 153 -1.71 16.36 -6.24
CA GLU A 153 -1.07 15.21 -5.65
C GLU A 153 -1.31 15.14 -4.14
N TRP A 154 -1.40 13.94 -3.62
CA TRP A 154 -1.42 13.66 -2.20
C TRP A 154 0.02 13.63 -1.68
N ASP A 155 0.27 14.17 -0.50
CA ASP A 155 1.60 14.28 0.08
C ASP A 155 1.73 13.35 1.30
N PHE A 156 2.56 12.33 1.17
CA PHE A 156 2.79 11.37 2.24
C PHE A 156 3.47 12.02 3.46
N ASP A 157 4.42 12.92 3.23
CA ASP A 157 5.12 13.58 4.33
C ASP A 157 4.18 14.45 5.16
N GLU A 158 3.25 15.12 4.50
CA GLU A 158 2.19 15.87 5.19
C GLU A 158 1.33 14.93 6.04
N PHE A 159 0.96 13.77 5.48
CA PHE A 159 0.16 12.78 6.20
C PHE A 159 0.90 12.31 7.46
N VAL A 160 2.17 11.95 7.34
CA VAL A 160 2.96 11.48 8.49
C VAL A 160 3.06 12.55 9.56
N ARG A 161 3.32 13.79 9.14
CA ARG A 161 3.55 14.90 10.04
C ARG A 161 2.27 15.34 10.77
N GLU A 162 1.13 15.33 10.08
CA GLU A 162 -0.09 15.95 10.57
C GLU A 162 -1.22 14.99 10.90
N LYS A 163 -1.25 13.82 10.30
CA LYS A 163 -2.43 12.94 10.36
C LYS A 163 -2.14 11.54 10.90
N LEU A 164 -0.89 11.11 10.88
CA LEU A 164 -0.54 9.73 11.22
C LEU A 164 -1.02 9.31 12.60
N GLY A 165 -0.97 10.22 13.58
CA GLY A 165 -1.38 9.91 14.95
C GLY A 165 -2.82 9.38 15.02
N ARG A 166 -3.72 9.96 14.25
CA ARG A 166 -5.12 9.53 14.21
C ARG A 166 -5.26 8.12 13.63
N TRP A 167 -4.44 7.77 12.66
CA TRP A 167 -4.49 6.48 11.97
C TRP A 167 -3.84 5.36 12.77
N THR A 168 -2.99 5.71 13.73
CA THR A 168 -2.30 4.72 14.57
C THR A 168 -2.90 4.59 15.95
N GLY A 169 -3.94 5.36 16.27
CA GLY A 169 -4.59 5.31 17.57
C GLY A 169 -3.93 6.13 18.68
N GLN A 170 -2.91 6.91 18.34
CA GLN A 170 -2.22 7.74 19.33
C GLN A 170 -3.09 8.89 19.82
N GLU A 171 -4.04 9.34 19.02
CA GLU A 171 -4.95 10.42 19.36
C GLU A 171 -6.38 9.96 19.67
N GLY A 172 -6.60 8.63 19.69
CA GLY A 172 -7.89 8.08 20.05
C GLY A 172 -8.41 7.08 19.03
N GLU A 173 -8.84 5.93 19.52
CA GLU A 173 -9.37 4.89 18.64
C GLU A 173 -10.69 5.26 17.98
N ALA A 174 -11.43 6.17 18.57
CA ALA A 174 -12.75 6.55 18.06
C ALA A 174 -12.65 7.22 16.69
N GLU A 175 -11.59 7.98 16.45
CA GLU A 175 -11.41 8.66 15.17
C GLU A 175 -11.03 7.70 14.04
N TYR A 176 -10.30 6.66 14.38
CA TYR A 176 -9.96 5.63 13.39
C TYR A 176 -11.20 4.89 12.90
N LYS A 177 -12.14 4.62 13.81
CA LYS A 177 -13.37 3.90 13.47
C LYS A 177 -14.37 4.76 12.71
N GLY A 178 -14.21 6.05 12.76
CA GLY A 178 -15.12 6.97 12.10
C GLY A 178 -14.81 7.22 10.63
N THR A 179 -13.78 6.59 10.11
CA THR A 179 -13.37 6.79 8.73
C THR A 179 -13.82 5.68 7.78
N ASP A 180 -14.68 4.79 8.23
CA ASP A 180 -15.27 3.74 7.39
C ASP A 180 -16.36 4.29 6.47
#